data_8e297f665a10ac7ede15a6f240fc087f
#
_entry.id   8e297f665a10ac7ede15a6f240fc087f
#
_cell.length_a   1.000
_cell.length_b   1.000
_cell.length_c   1.000
_cell.angle_alpha   90.00
_cell.angle_beta   90.00
_cell.angle_gamma   90.00
#
_symmetry.space_group_name_H-M   'P 1'
#
loop_
_entity.id
_entity.type
_entity.pdbx_description
1 polymer ?
#
loop_
_entity_poly.entity_id
_entity_poly.type
_entity_poly.pdbx_seq_one_letter_code
_entity_poly.pdbx_strand_id
1 'polypeptide(L)'
;MMKTAARILILVAIVSFASGAGAQTATQPDIPAEAADSEPVPEPLPPVYEDRLLRLSEILGGLHFLRRLCGFEDGAAWRAEMDGLLKSEKPGPVRRARLVSRFNHGFETYHAVYRTCTPSARRAIALYLVEGRRITNDIRARYGQ
;
A
#
# COMPACT_ATOMS: atom_id res chain seq x y z
N MET A 1 -53.71 26.07 -3.92
CA MET A 1 -53.88 27.14 -2.92
C MET A 1 -52.59 27.33 -2.17
N MET A 2 -52.03 28.57 -2.32
CA MET A 2 -51.13 29.37 -1.50
C MET A 2 -49.82 28.71 -1.09
N LYS A 3 -48.67 28.95 -1.72
CA LYS A 3 -47.78 30.15 -1.74
C LYS A 3 -47.49 30.67 -0.33
N THR A 4 -46.26 30.44 0.15
CA THR A 4 -45.56 31.46 0.95
C THR A 4 -44.05 31.32 0.72
N ALA A 5 -43.49 32.32 0.07
CA ALA A 5 -42.05 32.55 -0.10
C ALA A 5 -41.53 33.27 1.13
N ALA A 6 -40.49 32.75 1.76
CA ALA A 6 -39.72 33.44 2.80
C ALA A 6 -38.42 33.92 2.19
N ARG A 7 -38.34 35.23 1.92
CA ARG A 7 -37.09 35.96 1.58
C ARG A 7 -36.32 36.18 2.86
N ILE A 8 -35.13 35.57 2.99
CA ILE A 8 -34.18 35.90 4.03
C ILE A 8 -33.19 36.92 3.49
N LEU A 9 -33.28 38.14 4.01
CA LEU A 9 -32.33 39.26 3.82
C LEU A 9 -31.07 38.91 4.63
N ILE A 10 -29.96 38.69 3.93
CA ILE A 10 -28.65 38.59 4.57
C ILE A 10 -28.03 39.98 4.63
N LEU A 11 -27.98 40.54 5.85
CA LEU A 11 -27.22 41.75 6.19
C LEU A 11 -25.72 41.43 6.17
N VAL A 12 -24.99 42.00 5.20
CA VAL A 12 -23.51 41.96 5.14
C VAL A 12 -22.98 43.01 6.11
N ALA A 13 -22.47 42.58 7.25
CA ALA A 13 -21.68 43.43 8.15
C ALA A 13 -20.22 43.46 7.65
N ILE A 14 -19.79 44.60 7.11
CA ILE A 14 -18.39 44.88 6.77
C ILE A 14 -17.66 45.21 8.04
N VAL A 15 -16.83 44.28 8.56
CA VAL A 15 -15.90 44.53 9.64
C VAL A 15 -14.58 44.97 9.04
N SER A 16 -14.26 46.25 9.12
CA SER A 16 -12.94 46.81 8.78
C SER A 16 -11.93 46.41 9.84
N PHE A 17 -11.02 45.48 9.50
CA PHE A 17 -9.85 45.17 10.34
C PHE A 17 -8.71 46.13 9.99
N ALA A 18 -8.34 46.96 10.95
CA ALA A 18 -7.16 47.82 10.89
C ALA A 18 -5.88 46.95 10.89
N SER A 19 -5.02 47.20 9.90
CA SER A 19 -3.71 46.57 9.77
C SER A 19 -2.78 47.07 10.88
N GLY A 20 -2.49 46.22 11.87
CA GLY A 20 -1.35 46.39 12.78
C GLY A 20 -0.15 45.65 12.20
N ALA A 21 0.82 46.39 11.66
CA ALA A 21 2.12 45.84 11.25
C ALA A 21 2.96 45.55 12.51
N GLY A 22 2.83 44.34 13.05
CA GLY A 22 3.75 43.80 14.06
C GLY A 22 4.81 42.99 13.35
N ALA A 23 6.01 43.48 13.23
CA ALA A 23 7.19 42.71 12.83
C ALA A 23 7.47 41.65 13.91
N GLN A 24 6.96 40.45 13.73
CA GLN A 24 7.37 39.28 14.52
C GLN A 24 8.66 38.74 13.93
N THR A 25 9.76 39.06 14.61
CA THR A 25 11.03 38.34 14.41
C THR A 25 10.79 36.88 14.83
N ALA A 26 10.49 36.02 13.85
CA ALA A 26 10.44 34.59 14.09
C ALA A 26 11.86 34.13 14.42
N THR A 27 12.11 33.89 15.69
CA THR A 27 13.28 33.11 16.13
C THR A 27 13.09 31.70 15.60
N GLN A 28 13.72 31.42 14.49
CA GLN A 28 13.80 30.09 13.91
C GLN A 28 14.59 29.23 14.91
N PRO A 29 14.04 28.13 15.42
CA PRO A 29 14.84 27.23 16.25
C PRO A 29 15.98 26.70 15.40
N ASP A 30 17.22 26.88 15.87
CA ASP A 30 18.41 26.22 15.32
C ASP A 30 18.20 24.72 15.37
N ILE A 31 17.74 24.16 14.25
CA ILE A 31 17.77 22.72 14.04
C ILE A 31 19.23 22.40 13.73
N PRO A 32 19.90 21.59 14.55
CA PRO A 32 21.26 21.18 14.25
C PRO A 32 21.31 20.54 12.86
N ALA A 33 22.10 21.09 11.98
CA ALA A 33 22.29 20.61 10.59
C ALA A 33 23.10 19.29 10.52
N GLU A 34 23.05 18.44 11.55
CA GLU A 34 23.88 17.25 11.70
C GLU A 34 23.21 15.95 11.27
N ALA A 35 22.08 16.01 10.54
CA ALA A 35 21.39 14.81 10.07
C ALA A 35 21.37 14.64 8.53
N ALA A 36 22.16 15.39 7.77
CA ALA A 36 22.03 15.47 6.31
C ALA A 36 23.15 14.81 5.48
N ASP A 37 24.16 14.20 6.09
CA ASP A 37 25.32 13.62 5.36
C ASP A 37 25.55 12.11 5.64
N SER A 38 24.50 11.35 5.88
CA SER A 38 24.61 9.89 5.77
C SER A 38 24.40 9.53 4.30
N GLU A 39 25.46 9.39 3.52
CA GLU A 39 25.38 8.76 2.20
C GLU A 39 24.60 7.45 2.31
N PRO A 40 23.61 7.20 1.43
CA PRO A 40 22.84 5.97 1.46
C PRO A 40 23.80 4.77 1.33
N VAL A 41 23.92 3.98 2.38
CA VAL A 41 24.69 2.72 2.31
C VAL A 41 24.10 1.90 1.17
N PRO A 42 24.88 1.51 0.14
CA PRO A 42 24.37 0.75 -0.98
C PRO A 42 23.76 -0.56 -0.50
N GLU A 43 22.49 -0.82 -0.86
CA GLU A 43 21.89 -2.11 -0.56
C GLU A 43 22.61 -3.23 -1.32
N PRO A 44 22.73 -4.43 -0.73
CA PRO A 44 23.21 -5.61 -1.45
C PRO A 44 22.38 -5.84 -2.72
N LEU A 45 23.02 -6.35 -3.77
CA LEU A 45 22.32 -6.73 -5.00
C LEU A 45 21.18 -7.71 -4.69
N PRO A 46 20.03 -7.57 -5.37
CA PRO A 46 18.91 -8.50 -5.19
C PRO A 46 19.31 -9.92 -5.63
N PRO A 47 18.73 -10.96 -5.03
CA PRO A 47 19.00 -12.33 -5.43
C PRO A 47 18.51 -12.60 -6.85
N VAL A 48 19.08 -13.62 -7.49
CA VAL A 48 18.75 -14.03 -8.87
C VAL A 48 17.28 -14.45 -9.06
N TYR A 49 16.57 -14.71 -7.98
CA TYR A 49 15.13 -15.04 -7.98
C TYR A 49 14.22 -13.87 -7.60
N GLU A 50 14.75 -12.63 -7.58
CA GLU A 50 13.99 -11.43 -7.17
C GLU A 50 12.68 -11.27 -7.95
N ASP A 51 12.69 -11.43 -9.28
CA ASP A 51 11.48 -11.29 -10.10
C ASP A 51 10.38 -12.28 -9.70
N ARG A 52 10.76 -13.46 -9.25
CA ARG A 52 9.81 -14.47 -8.73
C ARG A 52 9.24 -14.06 -7.39
N LEU A 53 10.05 -13.44 -6.51
CA LEU A 53 9.56 -12.91 -5.24
C LEU A 53 8.62 -11.73 -5.44
N LEU A 54 8.92 -10.83 -6.38
CA LEU A 54 8.03 -9.73 -6.75
C LEU A 54 6.69 -10.27 -7.28
N ARG A 55 6.72 -11.29 -8.14
CA ARG A 55 5.50 -11.95 -8.62
C ARG A 55 4.75 -12.68 -7.51
N LEU A 56 5.45 -13.36 -6.61
CA LEU A 56 4.84 -14.02 -5.45
C LEU A 56 4.15 -12.98 -4.54
N SER A 57 4.79 -11.85 -4.28
CA SER A 57 4.20 -10.77 -3.50
C SER A 57 2.90 -10.25 -4.11
N GLU A 58 2.85 -10.08 -5.44
CA GLU A 58 1.65 -9.68 -6.16
C GLU A 58 0.53 -10.72 -6.04
N ILE A 59 0.86 -12.00 -6.16
CA ILE A 59 -0.08 -13.11 -5.97
C ILE A 59 -0.66 -13.10 -4.55
N LEU A 60 0.19 -12.93 -3.52
CA LEU A 60 -0.25 -12.84 -2.12
C LEU A 60 -1.23 -11.69 -1.89
N GLY A 61 -0.98 -10.52 -2.51
CA GLY A 61 -1.89 -9.38 -2.45
C GLY A 61 -3.25 -9.65 -3.11
N GLY A 62 -3.23 -10.25 -4.30
CA GLY A 62 -4.44 -10.65 -5.01
C GLY A 62 -5.26 -11.70 -4.23
N LEU A 63 -4.60 -12.71 -3.66
CA LEU A 63 -5.24 -13.72 -2.83
C LEU A 63 -5.79 -13.11 -1.53
N HIS A 64 -5.08 -12.19 -0.90
CA HIS A 64 -5.57 -11.48 0.29
C HIS A 64 -6.89 -10.78 0.04
N PHE A 65 -7.06 -10.12 -1.11
CA PHE A 65 -8.34 -9.49 -1.46
C PHE A 65 -9.41 -10.52 -1.86
N LEU A 66 -9.11 -11.37 -2.84
CA LEU A 66 -10.10 -12.25 -3.48
C LEU A 66 -10.68 -13.28 -2.52
N ARG A 67 -9.85 -13.86 -1.64
CA ARG A 67 -10.32 -14.88 -0.69
C ARG A 67 -11.21 -14.26 0.39
N ARG A 68 -10.90 -13.05 0.86
CA ARG A 68 -11.81 -12.30 1.76
C ARG A 68 -13.12 -11.95 1.06
N LEU A 69 -13.06 -11.47 -0.18
CA LEU A 69 -14.24 -11.17 -0.98
C LEU A 69 -15.15 -12.39 -1.17
N CYS A 70 -14.56 -13.56 -1.32
CA CYS A 70 -15.27 -14.83 -1.52
C CYS A 70 -15.62 -15.56 -0.21
N GLY A 71 -15.40 -14.96 0.95
CA GLY A 71 -15.79 -15.51 2.24
C GLY A 71 -14.97 -16.71 2.70
N PHE A 72 -13.72 -16.85 2.23
CA PHE A 72 -12.83 -17.87 2.76
C PHE A 72 -12.24 -17.44 4.11
N GLU A 73 -12.21 -18.34 5.07
CA GLU A 73 -11.72 -18.07 6.44
C GLU A 73 -10.24 -17.69 6.49
N ASP A 74 -9.43 -18.21 5.57
CA ASP A 74 -7.99 -17.93 5.45
C ASP A 74 -7.65 -16.61 4.75
N GLY A 75 -8.64 -15.80 4.39
CA GLY A 75 -8.42 -14.53 3.69
C GLY A 75 -7.42 -13.59 4.38
N ALA A 76 -7.36 -13.60 5.71
CA ALA A 76 -6.40 -12.80 6.47
C ALA A 76 -4.98 -13.40 6.48
N ALA A 77 -4.83 -14.72 6.33
CA ALA A 77 -3.54 -15.42 6.40
C ALA A 77 -2.55 -14.97 5.30
N TRP A 78 -3.05 -14.57 4.14
CA TRP A 78 -2.23 -14.16 3.00
C TRP A 78 -1.40 -12.90 3.26
N ARG A 79 -1.85 -12.04 4.17
CA ARG A 79 -1.05 -10.93 4.66
C ARG A 79 0.08 -11.43 5.58
N ALA A 80 -0.21 -12.38 6.44
CA ALA A 80 0.81 -13.00 7.30
C ALA A 80 1.87 -13.75 6.48
N GLU A 81 1.50 -14.38 5.36
CA GLU A 81 2.45 -14.98 4.42
C GLU A 81 3.40 -13.94 3.82
N MET A 82 2.88 -12.76 3.45
CA MET A 82 3.74 -11.64 3.00
C MET A 82 4.70 -11.18 4.09
N ASP A 83 4.23 -11.06 5.33
CA ASP A 83 5.09 -10.70 6.46
C ASP A 83 6.16 -11.78 6.72
N GLY A 84 5.80 -13.06 6.56
CA GLY A 84 6.72 -14.20 6.62
C GLY A 84 7.81 -14.12 5.55
N LEU A 85 7.43 -13.82 4.31
CA LEU A 85 8.35 -13.62 3.20
C LEU A 85 9.35 -12.50 3.52
N LEU A 86 8.87 -11.35 4.00
CA LEU A 86 9.75 -10.23 4.38
C LEU A 86 10.69 -10.57 5.53
N LYS A 87 10.26 -11.39 6.49
CA LYS A 87 11.09 -11.86 7.61
C LYS A 87 12.18 -12.81 7.14
N SER A 88 11.88 -13.72 6.22
CA SER A 88 12.85 -14.70 5.71
C SER A 88 13.89 -14.05 4.80
N GLU A 89 13.44 -13.15 3.90
CA GLU A 89 14.30 -12.48 2.93
C GLU A 89 15.16 -11.36 3.52
N LYS A 90 14.75 -10.78 4.64
CA LYS A 90 15.41 -9.64 5.32
C LYS A 90 15.86 -8.56 4.34
N PRO A 91 14.99 -8.09 3.45
CA PRO A 91 15.36 -7.13 2.42
C PRO A 91 15.73 -5.78 3.05
N GLY A 92 16.69 -5.07 2.45
CA GLY A 92 16.95 -3.68 2.74
C GLY A 92 15.75 -2.79 2.38
N PRO A 93 15.76 -1.49 2.75
CA PRO A 93 14.59 -0.61 2.66
C PRO A 93 14.04 -0.49 1.23
N VAL A 94 14.89 -0.35 0.22
CA VAL A 94 14.44 -0.20 -1.17
C VAL A 94 13.82 -1.49 -1.70
N ARG A 95 14.45 -2.64 -1.48
CA ARG A 95 13.94 -3.94 -1.88
C ARG A 95 12.64 -4.27 -1.14
N ARG A 96 12.56 -3.96 0.17
CA ARG A 96 11.34 -4.10 0.97
C ARG A 96 10.19 -3.30 0.37
N ALA A 97 10.44 -2.04 0.02
CA ALA A 97 9.43 -1.17 -0.58
C ALA A 97 8.90 -1.75 -1.90
N ARG A 98 9.76 -2.34 -2.75
CA ARG A 98 9.35 -3.00 -4.00
C ARG A 98 8.44 -4.19 -3.74
N LEU A 99 8.79 -5.08 -2.81
CA LEU A 99 7.98 -6.26 -2.47
C LEU A 99 6.60 -5.84 -1.93
N VAL A 100 6.56 -4.86 -1.01
CA VAL A 100 5.30 -4.32 -0.47
C VAL A 100 4.46 -3.65 -1.56
N SER A 101 5.10 -2.88 -2.45
CA SER A 101 4.41 -2.25 -3.58
C SER A 101 3.76 -3.29 -4.50
N ARG A 102 4.43 -4.42 -4.76
CA ARG A 102 3.85 -5.52 -5.56
C ARG A 102 2.68 -6.19 -4.86
N PHE A 103 2.76 -6.42 -3.56
CA PHE A 103 1.62 -6.92 -2.79
C PHE A 103 0.41 -5.98 -2.90
N ASN A 104 0.61 -4.68 -2.67
CA ASN A 104 -0.45 -3.69 -2.79
C ASN A 104 -1.02 -3.64 -4.21
N HIS A 105 -0.17 -3.70 -5.23
CA HIS A 105 -0.60 -3.75 -6.63
C HIS A 105 -1.52 -4.96 -6.90
N GLY A 106 -1.14 -6.15 -6.42
CA GLY A 106 -1.97 -7.35 -6.54
C GLY A 106 -3.34 -7.20 -5.87
N PHE A 107 -3.39 -6.58 -4.69
CA PHE A 107 -4.63 -6.27 -3.99
C PHE A 107 -5.50 -5.29 -4.81
N GLU A 108 -4.94 -4.14 -5.21
CA GLU A 108 -5.67 -3.08 -5.89
C GLU A 108 -6.19 -3.51 -7.26
N THR A 109 -5.44 -4.34 -8.00
CA THR A 109 -5.85 -4.87 -9.31
C THR A 109 -7.22 -5.56 -9.23
N TYR A 110 -7.44 -6.35 -8.21
CA TYR A 110 -8.71 -7.05 -8.03
C TYR A 110 -9.76 -6.21 -7.29
N HIS A 111 -9.34 -5.39 -6.34
CA HIS A 111 -10.22 -4.47 -5.63
C HIS A 111 -10.89 -3.46 -6.59
N ALA A 112 -10.18 -3.01 -7.62
CA ALA A 112 -10.72 -2.10 -8.63
C ALA A 112 -11.86 -2.74 -9.48
N VAL A 113 -11.82 -4.07 -9.67
CA VAL A 113 -12.69 -4.78 -10.62
C VAL A 113 -13.85 -5.51 -9.92
N TYR A 114 -13.58 -6.16 -8.78
CA TYR A 114 -14.56 -7.03 -8.14
C TYR A 114 -15.19 -6.41 -6.90
N ARG A 115 -16.52 -6.35 -6.86
CA ARG A 115 -17.31 -5.94 -5.69
C ARG A 115 -17.98 -7.11 -4.98
N THR A 116 -18.14 -8.23 -5.68
CA THR A 116 -18.74 -9.47 -5.19
C THR A 116 -17.95 -10.68 -5.67
N CYS A 117 -18.10 -11.81 -4.99
CA CYS A 117 -17.47 -13.05 -5.40
C CYS A 117 -18.17 -13.62 -6.65
N THR A 118 -17.46 -13.57 -7.77
CA THR A 118 -17.94 -14.10 -9.06
C THR A 118 -17.24 -15.41 -9.44
N PRO A 119 -17.75 -16.18 -10.42
CA PRO A 119 -17.02 -17.33 -10.98
C PRO A 119 -15.62 -16.96 -11.49
N SER A 120 -15.46 -15.77 -12.10
CA SER A 120 -14.15 -15.27 -12.54
C SER A 120 -13.20 -14.98 -11.38
N ALA A 121 -13.70 -14.39 -10.28
CA ALA A 121 -12.91 -14.20 -9.06
C ALA A 121 -12.42 -15.53 -8.48
N ARG A 122 -13.30 -16.57 -8.42
CA ARG A 122 -12.92 -17.92 -7.97
C ARG A 122 -11.89 -18.57 -8.87
N ARG A 123 -12.00 -18.38 -10.19
CA ARG A 123 -11.00 -18.86 -11.15
C ARG A 123 -9.65 -18.18 -10.94
N ALA A 124 -9.63 -16.86 -10.72
CA ALA A 124 -8.39 -16.12 -10.40
C ALA A 124 -7.72 -16.65 -9.13
N ILE A 125 -8.48 -16.95 -8.07
CA ILE A 125 -7.97 -17.60 -6.85
C ILE A 125 -7.28 -18.91 -7.21
N ALA A 126 -7.94 -19.80 -7.97
CA ALA A 126 -7.40 -21.11 -8.32
C ALA A 126 -6.08 -20.99 -9.10
N LEU A 127 -6.02 -20.10 -10.09
CA LEU A 127 -4.82 -19.85 -10.89
C LEU A 127 -3.67 -19.31 -10.03
N TYR A 128 -3.94 -18.37 -9.14
CA TYR A 128 -2.93 -17.79 -8.25
C TYR A 128 -2.39 -18.79 -7.24
N LEU A 129 -3.23 -19.68 -6.70
CA LEU A 129 -2.78 -20.74 -5.82
C LEU A 129 -1.84 -21.75 -6.55
N VAL A 130 -2.12 -22.06 -7.81
CA VAL A 130 -1.26 -22.93 -8.62
C VAL A 130 0.07 -22.23 -8.92
N GLU A 131 0.01 -20.98 -9.38
CA GLU A 131 1.20 -20.21 -9.73
C GLU A 131 2.09 -19.94 -8.51
N GLY A 132 1.50 -19.54 -7.38
CA GLY A 132 2.23 -19.27 -6.13
C GLY A 132 2.96 -20.51 -5.64
N ARG A 133 2.30 -21.67 -5.62
CA ARG A 133 2.94 -22.96 -5.26
C ARG A 133 4.10 -23.29 -6.19
N ARG A 134 3.92 -23.10 -7.50
CA ARG A 134 4.99 -23.35 -8.47
C ARG A 134 6.20 -22.46 -8.21
N ILE A 135 5.99 -21.16 -8.02
CA ILE A 135 7.08 -20.20 -7.72
C ILE A 135 7.82 -20.60 -6.44
N THR A 136 7.09 -20.89 -5.37
CA THR A 136 7.67 -21.28 -4.08
C THR A 136 8.49 -22.58 -4.20
N ASN A 137 7.95 -23.58 -4.89
CA ASN A 137 8.67 -24.83 -5.11
C ASN A 137 9.93 -24.64 -5.96
N ASP A 138 9.86 -23.84 -7.01
CA ASP A 138 11.01 -23.52 -7.87
C ASP A 138 12.12 -22.80 -7.09
N ILE A 139 11.78 -21.81 -6.27
CA ILE A 139 12.76 -21.09 -5.45
C ILE A 139 13.40 -22.06 -4.46
N ARG A 140 12.58 -22.85 -3.75
CA ARG A 140 13.08 -23.78 -2.74
C ARG A 140 13.95 -24.89 -3.35
N ALA A 141 13.58 -25.42 -4.51
CA ALA A 141 14.35 -26.48 -5.17
C ALA A 141 15.72 -25.99 -5.66
N ARG A 142 15.85 -24.73 -6.06
CA ARG A 142 17.08 -24.19 -6.65
C ARG A 142 17.97 -23.44 -5.67
N TYR A 143 17.38 -22.83 -4.63
CA TYR A 143 18.07 -21.90 -3.75
C TYR A 143 17.81 -22.16 -2.26
N GLY A 144 16.88 -23.05 -1.91
CA GLY A 144 16.62 -23.45 -0.52
C GLY A 144 17.70 -24.43 -0.07
N GLN A 145 18.55 -23.98 0.86
CA GLN A 145 19.50 -24.82 1.60
C GLN A 145 18.99 -25.05 3.00
#